data_a36a5cbfe001875f64c050bacc6e749f
#
_entry.id   a36a5cbfe001875f64c050bacc6e749f
#
_cell.length_a   1.000
_cell.length_b   1.000
_cell.length_c   1.000
_cell.angle_alpha   90.00
_cell.angle_beta   90.00
_cell.angle_gamma   90.00
#
_symmetry.space_group_name_H-M   'P 1'
#
loop_
_entity.id
_entity.type
_entity.pdbx_description
1 polymer ?
#
loop_
_entity_poly.entity_id
_entity_poly.type
_entity_poly.pdbx_seq_one_letter_code
_entity_poly.pdbx_strand_id
1 'polypeptide(L)'
;ALLQLSESAPRLVIFLRHTGCIFCRETLGDLRKLQSGIEAKGVKLVLVHMGMPDEGEELAERYGLRGVDMIGDPLRELYQAFQLPQGTFVQLFGPKVALRGFVATLKGHMQGFFHGDALQLPGAFVVSRGAILRAHRHEHVGDHPDYIALATGECDLPTRGSSAA
;
A
#
# COMPACT_ATOMS: atom_id res chain seq x y z
N ALA A 1 -3.03 13.88 -11.51
CA ALA A 1 -3.93 12.73 -11.28
C ALA A 1 -4.34 12.65 -9.81
N LEU A 2 -3.46 12.29 -8.84
CA LEU A 2 -3.83 12.03 -7.44
C LEU A 2 -4.51 13.23 -6.74
N LEU A 3 -4.00 14.45 -6.92
CA LEU A 3 -4.60 15.67 -6.37
C LEU A 3 -6.06 15.79 -6.81
N GLN A 4 -6.32 15.71 -8.09
CA GLN A 4 -7.65 15.82 -8.67
C GLN A 4 -8.61 14.75 -8.17
N LEU A 5 -8.13 13.49 -8.02
CA LEU A 5 -8.91 12.41 -7.45
C LEU A 5 -9.29 12.70 -5.99
N SER A 6 -8.39 13.28 -5.20
CA SER A 6 -8.62 13.57 -3.77
C SER A 6 -9.54 14.74 -3.49
N GLU A 7 -9.86 15.57 -4.49
CA GLU A 7 -10.82 16.67 -4.36
C GLU A 7 -12.26 16.19 -4.27
N SER A 8 -12.59 15.11 -5.00
CA SER A 8 -13.97 14.60 -5.09
C SER A 8 -14.37 13.74 -3.87
N ALA A 9 -13.43 13.01 -3.29
CA ALA A 9 -13.62 12.18 -2.10
C ALA A 9 -12.26 11.83 -1.47
N PRO A 10 -12.21 11.52 -0.17
CA PRO A 10 -11.00 10.97 0.45
C PRO A 10 -10.53 9.72 -0.26
N ARG A 11 -9.21 9.57 -0.40
CA ARG A 11 -8.56 8.45 -1.08
C ARG A 11 -7.68 7.69 -0.10
N LEU A 12 -7.89 6.38 -0.02
CA LEU A 12 -6.91 5.49 0.57
C LEU A 12 -5.90 5.12 -0.52
N VAL A 13 -4.74 5.77 -0.47
CA VAL A 13 -3.65 5.63 -1.44
C VAL A 13 -2.68 4.58 -0.93
N ILE A 14 -2.51 3.50 -1.68
CA ILE A 14 -1.64 2.39 -1.31
C ILE A 14 -0.52 2.29 -2.33
N PHE A 15 0.70 2.43 -1.86
CA PHE A 15 1.92 2.30 -2.65
C PHE A 15 2.36 0.84 -2.64
N LEU A 16 2.34 0.23 -3.81
CA LEU A 16 2.84 -1.13 -4.03
C LEU A 16 4.34 -1.09 -4.30
N ARG A 17 5.05 -2.11 -3.90
CA ARG A 17 6.49 -2.21 -4.11
C ARG A 17 6.82 -2.60 -5.56
N HIS A 18 6.43 -3.79 -5.98
CA HIS A 18 6.51 -4.29 -7.35
C HIS A 18 5.50 -5.43 -7.56
N THR A 19 5.09 -5.65 -8.79
CA THR A 19 4.02 -6.60 -9.16
C THR A 19 4.36 -8.06 -8.81
N GLY A 20 5.64 -8.42 -8.73
CA GLY A 20 6.11 -9.74 -8.34
C GLY A 20 6.21 -9.98 -6.83
N CYS A 21 6.02 -8.96 -5.97
CA CYS A 21 6.17 -9.08 -4.53
C CYS A 21 5.02 -9.89 -3.91
N ILE A 22 5.36 -10.93 -3.14
CA ILE A 22 4.37 -11.76 -2.43
C ILE A 22 3.49 -10.93 -1.49
N PHE A 23 4.05 -9.94 -0.80
CA PHE A 23 3.33 -9.07 0.12
C PHE A 23 2.42 -8.08 -0.63
N CYS A 24 2.83 -7.59 -1.81
CA CYS A 24 1.94 -6.78 -2.65
C CYS A 24 0.74 -7.60 -3.14
N ARG A 25 0.96 -8.88 -3.46
CA ARG A 25 -0.12 -9.80 -3.84
C ARG A 25 -1.06 -10.08 -2.67
N GLU A 26 -0.54 -10.26 -1.46
CA GLU A 26 -1.33 -10.38 -0.23
C GLU A 26 -2.16 -9.11 -0.01
N THR A 27 -1.55 -7.92 -0.10
CA THR A 27 -2.25 -6.62 -0.02
C THR A 27 -3.40 -6.53 -1.01
N LEU A 28 -3.18 -6.86 -2.29
CA LEU A 28 -4.23 -6.80 -3.32
C LEU A 28 -5.37 -7.78 -3.03
N GLY A 29 -5.05 -9.00 -2.55
CA GLY A 29 -6.05 -9.99 -2.14
C GLY A 29 -6.88 -9.54 -0.94
N ASP A 30 -6.28 -8.85 0.02
CA ASP A 30 -6.98 -8.31 1.18
C ASP A 30 -7.82 -7.09 0.79
N LEU A 31 -7.30 -6.19 -0.03
CA LEU A 31 -8.04 -5.02 -0.52
C LEU A 31 -9.29 -5.42 -1.30
N ARG A 32 -9.23 -6.49 -2.09
CA ARG A 32 -10.43 -7.02 -2.77
C ARG A 32 -11.55 -7.34 -1.80
N LYS A 33 -11.22 -7.91 -0.62
CA LYS A 33 -12.21 -8.26 0.41
C LYS A 33 -12.72 -7.03 1.16
N LEU A 34 -11.85 -6.04 1.35
CA LEU A 34 -12.11 -4.86 2.16
C LEU A 34 -12.68 -3.68 1.36
N GLN A 35 -12.58 -3.71 0.03
CA GLN A 35 -12.95 -2.61 -0.85
C GLN A 35 -14.35 -2.07 -0.56
N SER A 36 -15.35 -2.94 -0.54
CA SER A 36 -16.74 -2.52 -0.30
C SER A 36 -16.94 -1.88 1.09
N GLY A 37 -16.24 -2.38 2.10
CA GLY A 37 -16.28 -1.80 3.44
C GLY A 37 -15.64 -0.41 3.53
N ILE A 38 -14.54 -0.22 2.83
CA ILE A 38 -13.84 1.08 2.74
C ILE A 38 -14.70 2.08 1.95
N GLU A 39 -15.25 1.67 0.81
CA GLU A 39 -16.09 2.51 -0.03
C GLU A 39 -17.41 2.90 0.64
N ALA A 40 -17.99 2.01 1.45
CA ALA A 40 -19.18 2.31 2.26
C ALA A 40 -18.93 3.42 3.29
N LYS A 41 -17.68 3.68 3.65
CA LYS A 41 -17.25 4.79 4.52
C LYS A 41 -16.94 6.08 3.73
N GLY A 42 -17.21 6.11 2.43
CA GLY A 42 -16.98 7.27 1.57
C GLY A 42 -15.53 7.47 1.15
N VAL A 43 -14.65 6.50 1.39
CA VAL A 43 -13.23 6.52 0.99
C VAL A 43 -13.05 5.65 -0.24
N LYS A 44 -12.38 6.17 -1.27
CA LYS A 44 -12.09 5.39 -2.49
C LYS A 44 -10.64 4.92 -2.51
N LEU A 45 -10.40 3.77 -3.14
CA LEU A 45 -9.06 3.21 -3.27
C LEU A 45 -8.30 3.83 -4.45
N VAL A 46 -7.01 4.07 -4.23
CA VAL A 46 -6.03 4.39 -5.27
C VAL A 46 -4.81 3.51 -5.03
N LEU A 47 -4.35 2.83 -6.07
CA LEU A 47 -3.12 2.04 -6.02
C LEU A 47 -2.05 2.71 -6.86
N VAL A 48 -0.87 2.90 -6.27
CA VAL A 48 0.31 3.43 -6.95
C VAL A 48 1.32 2.30 -7.11
N HIS A 49 1.83 2.13 -8.33
CA HIS A 49 2.81 1.09 -8.65
C HIS A 49 3.94 1.65 -9.51
N MET A 50 5.10 0.99 -9.51
CA MET A 50 6.29 1.45 -10.23
C MET A 50 6.31 1.02 -11.72
N GLY A 51 5.28 0.32 -12.18
CA GLY A 51 5.12 -0.07 -13.58
C GLY A 51 4.54 1.05 -14.45
N MET A 52 4.42 0.75 -15.74
CA MET A 52 3.75 1.64 -16.68
C MET A 52 2.23 1.66 -16.40
N PRO A 53 1.52 2.72 -16.82
CA PRO A 53 0.08 2.86 -16.49
C PRO A 53 -0.80 1.67 -16.91
N ASP A 54 -0.52 1.07 -18.07
CA ASP A 54 -1.23 -0.09 -18.60
C ASP A 54 -1.05 -1.37 -17.76
N GLU A 55 0.09 -1.54 -17.12
CA GLU A 55 0.34 -2.67 -16.20
C GLU A 55 -0.58 -2.64 -14.97
N GLY A 56 -1.04 -1.46 -14.58
CA GLY A 56 -1.95 -1.27 -13.45
C GLY A 56 -3.33 -1.86 -13.72
N GLU A 57 -3.88 -1.64 -14.92
CA GLU A 57 -5.18 -2.17 -15.31
C GLU A 57 -5.19 -3.70 -15.30
N GLU A 58 -4.16 -4.32 -15.90
CA GLU A 58 -3.98 -5.78 -15.87
C GLU A 58 -3.89 -6.31 -14.43
N LEU A 59 -3.19 -5.59 -13.55
CA LEU A 59 -3.06 -5.96 -12.14
C LEU A 59 -4.40 -5.90 -11.41
N ALA A 60 -5.17 -4.82 -11.60
CA ALA A 60 -6.49 -4.64 -11.00
C ALA A 60 -7.46 -5.75 -11.46
N GLU A 61 -7.47 -6.07 -12.76
CA GLU A 61 -8.29 -7.12 -13.33
C GLU A 61 -7.96 -8.51 -12.74
N ARG A 62 -6.66 -8.84 -12.69
CA ARG A 62 -6.16 -10.10 -12.14
C ARG A 62 -6.59 -10.34 -10.69
N TYR A 63 -6.67 -9.29 -9.88
CA TYR A 63 -7.10 -9.38 -8.48
C TYR A 63 -8.59 -9.07 -8.28
N GLY A 64 -9.33 -8.79 -9.35
CA GLY A 64 -10.77 -8.50 -9.29
C GLY A 64 -11.10 -7.22 -8.53
N LEU A 65 -10.19 -6.24 -8.54
CA LEU A 65 -10.39 -4.90 -8.01
C LEU A 65 -11.14 -4.07 -9.06
N ARG A 66 -12.35 -3.66 -8.76
CA ARG A 66 -13.21 -2.93 -9.72
C ARG A 66 -13.37 -1.48 -9.31
N GLY A 67 -13.21 -0.57 -10.26
CA GLY A 67 -13.37 0.88 -10.01
C GLY A 67 -12.30 1.47 -9.10
N VAL A 68 -11.15 0.82 -8.97
CA VAL A 68 -9.97 1.32 -8.26
C VAL A 68 -9.12 2.12 -9.23
N ASP A 69 -8.76 3.33 -8.83
CA ASP A 69 -7.85 4.17 -9.63
C ASP A 69 -6.42 3.62 -9.55
N MET A 70 -5.80 3.32 -10.69
CA MET A 70 -4.41 2.85 -10.78
C MET A 70 -3.50 3.96 -11.27
N ILE A 71 -2.38 4.18 -10.61
CA ILE A 71 -1.39 5.20 -10.99
C ILE A 71 -0.03 4.53 -11.16
N GLY A 72 0.46 4.52 -12.42
CA GLY A 72 1.84 4.15 -12.72
C GLY A 72 2.80 5.29 -12.36
N ASP A 73 3.84 4.99 -11.62
CA ASP A 73 4.89 5.92 -11.18
C ASP A 73 6.29 5.32 -11.40
N PRO A 74 6.69 5.10 -12.67
CA PRO A 74 7.97 4.46 -12.98
C PRO A 74 9.18 5.29 -12.53
N LEU A 75 9.04 6.60 -12.42
CA LEU A 75 10.08 7.52 -11.94
C LEU A 75 10.09 7.67 -10.42
N ARG A 76 9.11 7.12 -9.72
CA ARG A 76 8.94 7.20 -8.25
C ARG A 76 8.80 8.62 -7.71
N GLU A 77 8.23 9.51 -8.49
CA GLU A 77 7.98 10.91 -8.08
C GLU A 77 6.99 10.97 -6.92
N LEU A 78 5.92 10.16 -6.97
CA LEU A 78 4.95 10.05 -5.88
C LEU A 78 5.56 9.36 -4.66
N TYR A 79 6.36 8.30 -4.83
CA TYR A 79 7.05 7.65 -3.71
C TYR A 79 7.94 8.64 -2.96
N GLN A 80 8.66 9.51 -3.67
CA GLN A 80 9.48 10.56 -3.09
C GLN A 80 8.63 11.65 -2.41
N ALA A 81 7.58 12.13 -3.07
CA ALA A 81 6.66 13.14 -2.53
C ALA A 81 6.00 12.70 -1.22
N PHE A 82 5.68 11.41 -1.10
CA PHE A 82 5.13 10.80 0.12
C PHE A 82 6.19 10.37 1.13
N GLN A 83 7.46 10.67 0.85
CA GLN A 83 8.60 10.35 1.72
C GLN A 83 8.67 8.87 2.09
N LEU A 84 8.43 8.00 1.11
CA LEU A 84 8.58 6.56 1.29
C LEU A 84 10.06 6.18 1.20
N PRO A 85 10.64 5.60 2.26
CA PRO A 85 12.06 5.31 2.30
C PRO A 85 12.40 4.10 1.44
N GLN A 86 13.67 4.01 1.05
CA GLN A 86 14.25 2.75 0.60
C GLN A 86 14.59 1.90 1.83
N GLY A 87 14.25 0.61 1.76
CA GLY A 87 14.49 -0.33 2.83
C GLY A 87 15.94 -0.80 2.87
N THR A 88 16.39 -1.14 4.06
CA THR A 88 17.66 -1.84 4.27
C THR A 88 17.50 -3.35 4.00
N PHE A 89 18.61 -4.06 3.84
CA PHE A 89 18.59 -5.51 3.63
C PHE A 89 17.79 -6.27 4.72
N VAL A 90 17.92 -5.84 5.98
CA VAL A 90 17.20 -6.46 7.11
C VAL A 90 15.69 -6.21 7.04
N GLN A 91 15.26 -5.04 6.59
CA GLN A 91 13.84 -4.72 6.41
C GLN A 91 13.20 -5.46 5.24
N LEU A 92 14.01 -5.90 4.28
CA LEU A 92 13.57 -6.61 3.08
C LEU A 92 13.68 -8.13 3.20
N PHE A 93 14.68 -8.63 3.91
CA PHE A 93 15.05 -10.05 3.97
C PHE A 93 15.30 -10.57 5.38
N GLY A 94 15.04 -9.78 6.40
CA GLY A 94 15.26 -10.15 7.81
C GLY A 94 14.33 -11.29 8.29
N PRO A 95 14.59 -11.85 9.46
CA PRO A 95 13.85 -13.01 9.97
C PRO A 95 12.34 -12.77 10.12
N LYS A 96 11.94 -11.56 10.46
CA LYS A 96 10.51 -11.17 10.50
C LYS A 96 9.85 -11.25 9.12
N VAL A 97 10.58 -10.81 8.07
CA VAL A 97 10.12 -10.86 6.69
C VAL A 97 10.04 -12.30 6.18
N ALA A 98 11.04 -13.13 6.52
CA ALA A 98 11.05 -14.56 6.18
C ALA A 98 9.85 -15.31 6.78
N LEU A 99 9.54 -15.06 8.06
CA LEU A 99 8.38 -15.65 8.72
C LEU A 99 7.06 -15.17 8.07
N ARG A 100 6.93 -13.87 7.81
CA ARG A 100 5.74 -13.33 7.12
C ARG A 100 5.62 -13.86 5.69
N GLY A 101 6.72 -14.01 4.96
CA GLY A 101 6.73 -14.60 3.63
C GLY A 101 6.24 -16.05 3.64
N PHE A 102 6.63 -16.84 4.63
CA PHE A 102 6.12 -18.19 4.84
C PHE A 102 4.60 -18.20 5.07
N VAL A 103 4.09 -17.32 5.93
CA VAL A 103 2.65 -17.18 6.19
C VAL A 103 1.90 -16.76 4.92
N ALA A 104 2.43 -15.81 4.15
CA ALA A 104 1.83 -15.37 2.89
C ALA A 104 1.79 -16.50 1.83
N THR A 105 2.83 -17.35 1.79
CA THR A 105 2.85 -18.54 0.94
C THR A 105 1.76 -19.53 1.33
N LEU A 106 1.56 -19.76 2.62
CA LEU A 106 0.48 -20.64 3.12
C LEU A 106 -0.92 -20.10 2.76
N LYS A 107 -1.08 -18.77 2.59
CA LYS A 107 -2.30 -18.14 2.07
C LYS A 107 -2.46 -18.25 0.55
N GLY A 108 -1.54 -18.93 -0.15
CA GLY A 108 -1.59 -19.14 -1.58
C GLY A 108 -0.95 -18.02 -2.42
N HIS A 109 -0.24 -17.08 -1.79
CA HIS A 109 0.49 -16.05 -2.51
C HIS A 109 1.92 -16.53 -2.81
N MET A 110 2.33 -16.43 -4.07
CA MET A 110 3.67 -16.86 -4.52
C MET A 110 4.49 -15.65 -5.00
N GLN A 111 5.80 -15.74 -4.82
CA GLN A 111 6.73 -14.76 -5.38
C GLN A 111 6.70 -14.81 -6.91
N GLY A 112 6.58 -13.64 -7.55
CA GLY A 112 6.65 -13.48 -9.01
C GLY A 112 7.94 -12.82 -9.47
N PHE A 113 8.00 -12.48 -10.76
CA PHE A 113 9.12 -11.74 -11.34
C PHE A 113 9.20 -10.31 -10.79
N PHE A 114 10.44 -9.82 -10.63
CA PHE A 114 10.70 -8.48 -10.13
C PHE A 114 10.54 -7.45 -11.26
N HIS A 115 9.58 -6.54 -11.13
CA HIS A 115 9.47 -5.33 -11.93
C HIS A 115 9.43 -4.13 -10.97
N GLY A 116 10.41 -3.23 -11.07
CA GLY A 116 10.56 -2.08 -10.19
C GLY A 116 11.71 -2.19 -9.19
N ASP A 117 11.83 -1.20 -8.29
CA ASP A 117 12.90 -1.15 -7.28
C ASP A 117 12.61 -2.10 -6.11
N ALA A 118 13.44 -3.13 -6.00
CA ALA A 118 13.33 -4.12 -4.93
C ALA A 118 13.62 -3.54 -3.52
N LEU A 119 14.24 -2.38 -3.42
CA LEU A 119 14.54 -1.72 -2.14
C LEU A 119 13.44 -0.77 -1.69
N GLN A 120 12.52 -0.36 -2.57
CA GLN A 120 11.45 0.56 -2.21
C GLN A 120 10.51 -0.05 -1.17
N LEU A 121 10.29 0.64 -0.05
CA LEU A 121 9.28 0.24 0.93
C LEU A 121 7.89 0.74 0.51
N PRO A 122 6.85 -0.05 0.78
CA PRO A 122 5.47 0.34 0.53
C PRO A 122 4.93 1.28 1.62
N GLY A 123 3.71 1.77 1.43
CA GLY A 123 3.02 2.59 2.43
C GLY A 123 1.54 2.77 2.08
N ALA A 124 0.75 3.19 3.05
CA ALA A 124 -0.66 3.49 2.88
C ALA A 124 -0.99 4.87 3.49
N PHE A 125 -1.75 5.68 2.78
CA PHE A 125 -2.06 7.05 3.17
C PHE A 125 -3.52 7.37 2.91
N VAL A 126 -4.13 8.15 3.78
CA VAL A 126 -5.42 8.77 3.48
C VAL A 126 -5.18 10.19 3.04
N VAL A 127 -5.61 10.50 1.83
CA VAL A 127 -5.44 11.83 1.21
C VAL A 127 -6.81 12.42 0.89
N SER A 128 -7.02 13.67 1.24
CA SER A 128 -8.22 14.43 0.90
C SER A 128 -7.85 15.87 0.57
N ARG A 129 -8.36 16.38 -0.54
CA ARG A 129 -8.12 17.76 -1.00
C ARG A 129 -6.64 18.13 -1.03
N GLY A 130 -5.80 17.22 -1.48
CA GLY A 130 -4.35 17.40 -1.56
C GLY A 130 -3.61 17.30 -0.23
N ALA A 131 -4.29 17.11 0.90
CA ALA A 131 -3.67 16.95 2.22
C ALA A 131 -3.62 15.48 2.64
N ILE A 132 -2.50 15.06 3.23
CA ILE A 132 -2.36 13.76 3.87
C ILE A 132 -3.01 13.85 5.25
N LEU A 133 -4.13 13.15 5.43
CA LEU A 133 -4.84 13.12 6.70
C LEU A 133 -4.26 12.07 7.66
N ARG A 134 -3.83 10.92 7.11
CA ARG A 134 -3.27 9.79 7.86
C ARG A 134 -2.20 9.11 7.02
N ALA A 135 -1.20 8.53 7.67
CA ALA A 135 -0.08 7.88 7.03
C ALA A 135 0.35 6.64 7.80
N HIS A 136 0.52 5.54 7.10
CA HIS A 136 1.21 4.35 7.58
C HIS A 136 2.36 4.04 6.64
N ARG A 137 3.57 4.35 7.07
CA ARG A 137 4.79 3.97 6.35
C ARG A 137 5.27 2.65 6.90
N HIS A 138 5.44 1.68 6.02
CA HIS A 138 5.83 0.34 6.42
C HIS A 138 7.25 0.33 7.02
N GLU A 139 7.41 -0.32 8.15
CA GLU A 139 8.72 -0.52 8.77
C GLU A 139 9.51 -1.64 8.08
N HIS A 140 8.79 -2.59 7.46
CA HIS A 140 9.36 -3.66 6.65
C HIS A 140 8.34 -4.09 5.58
N VAL A 141 8.78 -4.85 4.57
CA VAL A 141 7.95 -5.18 3.39
C VAL A 141 6.72 -6.06 3.70
N GLY A 142 6.72 -6.79 4.81
CA GLY A 142 5.58 -7.60 5.27
C GLY A 142 4.71 -6.89 6.31
N ASP A 143 4.88 -5.59 6.51
CA ASP A 143 4.02 -4.79 7.38
C ASP A 143 2.70 -4.48 6.66
N HIS A 144 1.58 -4.73 7.33
CA HIS A 144 0.24 -4.47 6.79
C HIS A 144 -0.60 -3.75 7.84
N PRO A 145 -1.08 -2.53 7.56
CA PRO A 145 -2.00 -1.84 8.45
C PRO A 145 -3.39 -2.48 8.42
N ASP A 146 -4.19 -2.16 9.41
CA ASP A 146 -5.64 -2.28 9.28
C ASP A 146 -6.13 -1.19 8.32
N TYR A 147 -6.43 -1.59 7.08
CA TYR A 147 -6.83 -0.65 6.03
C TYR A 147 -8.18 0.03 6.31
N ILE A 148 -9.11 -0.66 7.00
CA ILE A 148 -10.40 -0.06 7.37
C ILE A 148 -10.17 0.98 8.46
N ALA A 149 -9.45 0.62 9.52
CA ALA A 149 -9.14 1.54 10.60
C ALA A 149 -8.34 2.75 10.10
N LEU A 150 -7.38 2.55 9.20
CA LEU A 150 -6.66 3.65 8.57
C LEU A 150 -7.60 4.56 7.76
N ALA A 151 -8.51 3.98 6.96
CA ALA A 151 -9.47 4.73 6.15
C ALA A 151 -10.46 5.54 7.00
N THR A 152 -10.93 4.98 8.11
CA THR A 152 -11.94 5.61 8.98
C THR A 152 -11.37 6.50 10.06
N GLY A 153 -10.11 6.32 10.42
CA GLY A 153 -9.46 7.01 11.54
C GLY A 153 -9.73 6.36 12.90
N GLU A 154 -10.27 5.14 12.91
CA GLU A 154 -10.47 4.34 14.11
C GLU A 154 -9.20 3.63 14.58
N CYS A 155 -8.06 3.87 13.92
CA CYS A 155 -6.77 3.37 14.34
C CYS A 155 -6.28 4.17 15.54
N ASP A 156 -6.28 3.58 16.72
CA ASP A 156 -5.44 4.01 17.82
C ASP A 156 -3.99 3.85 17.38
N LEU A 157 -3.39 4.94 16.93
CA LEU A 157 -1.94 4.99 16.79
C LEU A 157 -1.35 4.63 18.14
N PRO A 158 -0.43 3.67 18.26
CA PRO A 158 0.28 3.47 19.51
C PRO A 158 0.90 4.83 19.87
N THR A 159 0.38 5.45 20.89
CA THR A 159 0.94 6.66 21.47
C THR A 159 2.39 6.33 21.80
N ARG A 160 3.32 6.97 21.09
CA ARG A 160 4.73 6.95 21.51
C ARG A 160 4.72 7.34 22.97
N GLY A 161 5.07 6.38 23.83
CA GLY A 161 5.16 6.60 25.25
C GLY A 161 5.92 7.88 25.52
N SER A 162 5.22 8.83 26.11
CA SER A 162 5.81 9.95 26.81
C SER A 162 6.67 9.35 27.92
N SER A 163 7.95 9.15 27.65
CA SER A 163 8.93 9.00 28.71
C SER A 163 9.20 10.41 29.24
N ALA A 164 8.39 10.79 30.21
CA ALA A 164 8.69 11.92 31.08
C ALA A 164 9.37 11.39 32.35
N ALA A 165 10.41 12.09 32.74
CA ALA A 165 11.20 12.08 33.96
C ALA A 165 12.46 11.25 33.94
#